data_f64f6ddd88366a7dd73c8a1730394f96
#
_entry.id   f64f6ddd88366a7dd73c8a1730394f96
#
_cell.length_a   1.000
_cell.length_b   1.000
_cell.length_c   1.000
_cell.angle_alpha   90.00
_cell.angle_beta   90.00
_cell.angle_gamma   90.00
#
_symmetry.space_group_name_H-M   'P 1'
#
loop_
_entity.id
_entity.type
_entity.pdbx_description
1 polymer ?
#
loop_
_entity_poly.entity_id
_entity_poly.type
_entity_poly.pdbx_seq_one_letter_code
_entity_poly.pdbx_strand_id
1 'polypeptide(L)' 'MTHKEAMRILDKVKDGMPYPEKIILMALELTGDLQQT' A
#
# COMPACT_ATOMS: atom_id res chain seq x y z
N MET A 1 -10.45 2.37 -3.32
CA MET A 1 -9.24 2.91 -2.68
C MET A 1 -8.58 3.92 -3.61
N THR A 2 -8.25 5.08 -3.10
CA THR A 2 -7.59 6.10 -3.90
C THR A 2 -6.09 6.04 -3.68
N HIS A 3 -5.34 6.74 -4.51
CA HIS A 3 -3.89 6.79 -4.38
C HIS A 3 -3.50 7.35 -3.00
N LYS A 4 -4.22 8.34 -2.55
CA LYS A 4 -3.95 8.93 -1.26
C LYS A 4 -4.16 7.92 -0.14
N GLU A 5 -5.23 7.13 -0.22
CA GLU A 5 -5.50 6.11 0.75
C GLU A 5 -4.43 5.02 0.71
N ALA A 6 -4.00 4.68 -0.49
CA ALA A 6 -2.98 3.65 -0.65
C ALA A 6 -1.68 4.07 0.04
N MET A 7 -1.30 5.33 -0.12
CA MET A 7 -0.10 5.82 0.53
C MET A 7 -0.23 5.80 2.04
N ARG A 8 -1.43 6.12 2.53
CA ARG A 8 -1.68 6.10 3.96
C ARG A 8 -1.57 4.68 4.52
N ILE A 9 -2.10 3.71 3.77
CA ILE A 9 -2.04 2.33 4.18
C ILE A 9 -0.59 1.84 4.24
N LEU A 10 0.19 2.17 3.22
CA LEU A 10 1.58 1.77 3.19
C LEU A 10 2.36 2.39 4.34
N ASP A 11 2.03 3.61 4.67
CA ASP A 11 2.68 4.29 5.78
C ASP A 11 2.38 3.55 7.09
N LYS A 12 1.15 3.12 7.27
CA LYS A 12 0.77 2.39 8.47
C LYS A 12 1.42 1.01 8.52
N VAL A 13 1.57 0.38 7.37
CA VAL A 13 2.23 -0.91 7.30
C VAL A 13 3.68 -0.75 7.77
N LYS A 14 4.32 0.34 7.41
CA LYS A 14 5.67 0.59 7.86
C LYS A 14 5.74 0.75 9.36
N ASP A 15 4.67 1.26 9.95
CA ASP A 15 4.60 1.44 11.39
C ASP A 15 4.29 0.13 12.11
N GLY A 16 4.05 -0.93 11.39
CA GLY A 16 3.78 -2.22 12.00
C GLY A 16 2.31 -2.60 12.07
N MET A 17 1.45 -1.86 11.40
CA MET A 17 0.04 -2.20 11.41
C MET A 17 -0.20 -3.46 10.60
N PRO A 18 -0.95 -4.43 11.15
CA PRO A 18 -1.19 -5.70 10.44
C PRO A 18 -2.31 -5.58 9.43
N TYR A 19 -1.98 -5.23 8.23
CA TYR A 19 -2.94 -5.21 7.15
C TYR A 19 -2.92 -6.52 6.38
N PRO A 20 -4.04 -6.95 5.80
CA PRO A 20 -4.06 -8.16 4.97
C PRO A 20 -3.16 -7.96 3.76
N GLU A 21 -2.54 -9.03 3.32
CA GLU A 21 -1.65 -8.97 2.17
C GLU A 21 -2.35 -8.41 0.94
N LYS A 22 -3.62 -8.77 0.74
CA LYS A 22 -4.37 -8.26 -0.40
C LYS A 22 -4.41 -6.75 -0.42
N ILE A 23 -4.62 -6.16 0.74
CA ILE A 23 -4.71 -4.70 0.85
C ILE A 23 -3.35 -4.08 0.58
N ILE A 24 -2.30 -4.70 1.07
CA ILE A 24 -0.95 -4.19 0.85
C ILE A 24 -0.62 -4.23 -0.63
N LEU A 25 -0.97 -5.32 -1.31
CA LEU A 25 -0.70 -5.43 -2.73
C LEU A 25 -1.48 -4.40 -3.53
N MET A 26 -2.72 -4.16 -3.15
CA MET A 26 -3.52 -3.16 -3.83
C MET A 26 -2.94 -1.77 -3.66
N ALA A 27 -2.46 -1.48 -2.46
CA ALA A 27 -1.87 -0.19 -2.19
C ALA A 27 -0.58 -0.01 -3.00
N LEU A 28 0.22 -1.05 -3.10
CA LEU A 28 1.43 -1.00 -3.90
C LEU A 28 1.12 -0.79 -5.38
N GLU A 29 0.08 -1.44 -5.85
CA GLU A 29 -0.34 -1.29 -7.23
C GLU A 29 -0.76 0.14 -7.53
N LEU A 30 -1.54 0.72 -6.64
CA LEU A 30 -2.04 2.06 -6.83
C LEU A 30 -0.95 3.11 -6.76
N THR A 31 0.05 2.89 -5.95
CA THR A 31 1.15 3.84 -5.84
C THR A 31 2.23 3.59 -6.89
N GLY A 32 2.12 2.48 -7.61
CA GLY A 32 3.09 2.18 -8.65
C GLY A 32 4.36 1.54 -8.18
N ASP A 33 4.44 1.20 -6.91
CA ASP A 33 5.66 0.61 -6.38
C ASP A 33 5.95 -0.74 -6.99
N LEU A 34 4.93 -1.46 -7.40
CA LEU A 34 5.11 -2.75 -8.01
C LEU A 34 5.73 -2.66 -9.40
N GLN A 35 5.71 -1.49 -9.98
CA GLN A 35 6.23 -1.31 -11.30
C GLN A 35 7.58 -0.70 -11.34
N GLN A 36 8.27 -0.85 -10.32
CA GLN A 36 9.58 -0.37 -10.23
C GLN A 36 10.47 -1.20 -11.02
N THR A 37 10.77 -1.05 -12.12
CA THR A 37 11.71 -1.90 -12.85
C THR A 37 12.64 -1.10 -13.71
#